data_8fcecd5ab3b1c6c3aa04f0399f06130f
#
_entry.id   8fcecd5ab3b1c6c3aa04f0399f06130f
#
_cell.length_a   1.000
_cell.length_b   1.000
_cell.length_c   1.000
_cell.angle_alpha   90.00
_cell.angle_beta   90.00
_cell.angle_gamma   90.00
#
_symmetry.space_group_name_H-M   'P 1'
#
loop_
_entity.id
_entity.type
_entity.pdbx_description
1 polymer ?
#
loop_
_entity_poly.entity_id
_entity_poly.type
_entity_poly.pdbx_seq_one_letter_code
_entity_poly.pdbx_strand_id
1 'polypeptide(L)'
;MKQDMIVILDLGSTENTVVARAIRDLGVYSEIHPHDITVSELGKLENVKGIILNGGENRVVDGKEIDINEELYSCGIPMISIDHPTSKCDKKYDALLDEATLKSFIFDECKAGCLCFNNKNGVKKNWKL
;
A
#
# COMPACT_ATOMS: atom_id res chain seq x y z
N MET A 1 -12.12 -3.89 -17.55
CA MET A 1 -12.33 -4.27 -16.20
C MET A 1 -11.35 -3.62 -15.26
N LYS A 2 -11.83 -3.15 -14.13
CA LYS A 2 -10.98 -2.44 -13.20
C LYS A 2 -10.45 -3.37 -12.13
N GLN A 3 -9.20 -3.18 -11.78
CA GLN A 3 -8.56 -4.00 -10.77
C GLN A 3 -8.46 -3.23 -9.49
N ASP A 4 -8.64 -3.91 -8.37
CA ASP A 4 -8.41 -3.28 -7.07
C ASP A 4 -6.91 -3.00 -6.95
N MET A 5 -6.58 -1.89 -6.36
CA MET A 5 -5.22 -1.39 -6.34
C MET A 5 -4.77 -1.04 -4.93
N ILE A 6 -3.53 -1.33 -4.64
CA ILE A 6 -2.87 -0.85 -3.43
C ILE A 6 -1.85 0.19 -3.89
N VAL A 7 -1.92 1.37 -3.31
CA VAL A 7 -0.99 2.45 -3.64
C VAL A 7 0.11 2.48 -2.60
N ILE A 8 1.35 2.55 -3.06
CA ILE A 8 2.52 2.68 -2.20
C ILE A 8 3.03 4.10 -2.35
N LEU A 9 3.11 4.84 -1.25
CA LEU A 9 3.63 6.20 -1.29
C LEU A 9 5.07 6.18 -0.83
N ASP A 10 5.94 6.79 -1.65
CA ASP A 10 7.38 6.79 -1.42
C ASP A 10 7.73 7.86 -0.40
N LEU A 11 8.03 7.44 0.82
CA LEU A 11 8.46 8.34 1.87
C LEU A 11 9.92 8.09 2.24
N GLY A 12 10.73 7.82 1.25
CA GLY A 12 12.17 7.70 1.46
C GLY A 12 12.70 6.28 1.53
N SER A 13 11.90 5.32 1.10
CA SER A 13 12.35 3.93 1.09
C SER A 13 13.18 3.64 -0.16
N THR A 14 14.15 2.78 -0.02
CA THR A 14 14.85 2.24 -1.16
C THR A 14 14.23 0.92 -1.61
N GLU A 15 13.13 0.52 -0.97
CA GLU A 15 12.52 -0.79 -1.21
C GLU A 15 11.09 -0.73 -1.72
N ASN A 16 10.74 0.37 -2.39
CA ASN A 16 9.39 0.51 -2.92
C ASN A 16 9.03 -0.60 -3.90
N THR A 17 9.96 -1.00 -4.74
CA THR A 17 9.72 -2.07 -5.69
C THR A 17 9.56 -3.42 -5.02
N VAL A 18 10.23 -3.63 -3.90
CA VAL A 18 10.09 -4.88 -3.15
C VAL A 18 8.67 -5.00 -2.62
N VAL A 19 8.13 -3.90 -2.06
CA VAL A 19 6.78 -3.90 -1.54
C VAL A 19 5.78 -4.08 -2.69
N ALA A 20 5.99 -3.38 -3.80
CA ALA A 20 5.09 -3.47 -4.94
C ALA A 20 5.05 -4.89 -5.49
N ARG A 21 6.21 -5.52 -5.58
CA ARG A 21 6.28 -6.87 -6.09
C ARG A 21 5.60 -7.86 -5.15
N ALA A 22 5.77 -7.69 -3.85
CA ALA A 22 5.13 -8.55 -2.87
C ALA A 22 3.61 -8.50 -3.00
N ILE A 23 3.06 -7.30 -3.24
CA ILE A 23 1.63 -7.16 -3.43
C ILE A 23 1.18 -7.84 -4.70
N ARG A 24 1.93 -7.69 -5.78
CA ARG A 24 1.59 -8.32 -7.04
C ARG A 24 1.70 -9.83 -6.98
N ASP A 25 2.62 -10.33 -6.18
CA ASP A 25 2.75 -11.77 -5.98
C ASP A 25 1.52 -12.34 -5.27
N LEU A 26 0.78 -11.51 -4.55
CA LEU A 26 -0.47 -11.92 -3.92
C LEU A 26 -1.66 -11.78 -4.87
N GLY A 27 -1.42 -11.37 -6.10
CA GLY A 27 -2.47 -11.28 -7.10
C GLY A 27 -3.23 -9.96 -7.11
N VAL A 28 -2.67 -8.91 -6.50
CA VAL A 28 -3.30 -7.61 -6.44
C VAL A 28 -2.42 -6.58 -7.14
N TYR A 29 -3.03 -5.69 -7.86
CA TYR A 29 -2.28 -4.65 -8.57
C TYR A 29 -1.76 -3.60 -7.60
N SER A 30 -0.58 -3.07 -7.85
CA SER A 30 0.01 -2.02 -7.02
C SER A 30 0.69 -0.97 -7.87
N GLU A 31 0.71 0.27 -7.39
CA GLU A 31 1.42 1.36 -8.04
C GLU A 31 2.19 2.14 -6.98
N ILE A 32 3.34 2.68 -7.38
CA ILE A 32 4.16 3.52 -6.51
C ILE A 32 3.94 4.96 -6.93
N HIS A 33 3.62 5.82 -5.98
CA HIS A 33 3.40 7.23 -6.23
C HIS A 33 4.21 8.08 -5.26
N PRO A 34 4.50 9.34 -5.60
CA PRO A 34 5.27 10.18 -4.71
C PRO A 34 4.50 10.52 -3.44
N HIS A 35 5.23 10.83 -2.37
CA HIS A 35 4.60 11.11 -1.08
C HIS A 35 3.72 12.34 -1.10
N ASP A 36 3.97 13.27 -1.99
CA ASP A 36 3.22 14.53 -2.05
C ASP A 36 1.99 14.49 -2.95
N ILE A 37 1.56 13.29 -3.34
CA ILE A 37 0.34 13.14 -4.12
C ILE A 37 -0.81 13.80 -3.37
N THR A 38 -1.71 14.47 -4.08
CA THR A 38 -2.86 15.14 -3.46
C THR A 38 -4.06 14.19 -3.41
N VAL A 39 -5.04 14.52 -2.58
CA VAL A 39 -6.28 13.76 -2.54
C VAL A 39 -6.95 13.78 -3.91
N SER A 40 -6.88 14.89 -4.61
CA SER A 40 -7.45 15.00 -5.95
C SER A 40 -6.79 14.05 -6.93
N GLU A 41 -5.45 13.97 -6.87
CA GLU A 41 -4.73 13.05 -7.75
C GLU A 41 -5.01 11.60 -7.39
N LEU A 42 -5.07 11.31 -6.11
CA LEU A 42 -5.39 9.97 -5.66
C LEU A 42 -6.79 9.58 -6.12
N GLY A 43 -7.72 10.52 -6.09
CA GLY A 43 -9.08 10.27 -6.51
C GLY A 43 -9.24 9.97 -7.99
N LYS A 44 -8.22 10.28 -8.80
CA LYS A 44 -8.27 9.95 -10.20
C LYS A 44 -7.85 8.51 -10.46
N LEU A 45 -7.26 7.85 -9.48
CA LEU A 45 -6.89 6.45 -9.61
C LEU A 45 -8.13 5.62 -9.31
N GLU A 46 -8.30 4.55 -10.06
CA GLU A 46 -9.50 3.75 -9.91
C GLU A 46 -9.31 2.60 -8.95
N ASN A 47 -10.31 2.39 -8.11
CA ASN A 47 -10.33 1.22 -7.22
C ASN A 47 -9.15 1.11 -6.24
N VAL A 48 -8.76 2.24 -5.68
CA VAL A 48 -7.73 2.23 -4.64
C VAL A 48 -8.35 1.67 -3.37
N LYS A 49 -7.87 0.53 -2.93
CA LYS A 49 -8.41 -0.14 -1.76
C LYS A 49 -7.56 0.00 -0.53
N GLY A 50 -6.31 0.35 -0.69
CA GLY A 50 -5.42 0.52 0.45
C GLY A 50 -4.21 1.36 0.09
N ILE A 51 -3.58 1.91 1.09
CA ILE A 51 -2.41 2.76 0.92
C ILE A 51 -1.33 2.31 1.90
N ILE A 52 -0.10 2.19 1.42
CA ILE A 52 1.04 1.86 2.26
C ILE A 52 2.01 3.04 2.22
N LEU A 53 2.28 3.63 3.38
CA LEU A 53 3.29 4.68 3.49
C LEU A 53 4.62 4.01 3.72
N ASN A 54 5.49 4.04 2.73
CA ASN A 54 6.73 3.30 2.77
C ASN A 54 7.90 4.23 3.07
N GLY A 55 8.25 4.36 4.34
CA GLY A 55 9.38 5.14 4.78
C GLY A 55 10.67 4.32 4.70
N GLY A 56 11.75 4.92 5.07
CA GLY A 56 13.04 4.23 5.01
C GLY A 56 14.19 5.16 5.31
N GLU A 57 15.34 4.81 4.82
CA GLU A 57 16.57 5.55 5.12
C GLU A 57 16.52 6.99 4.73
N ASN A 58 15.80 7.30 3.67
CA ASN A 58 15.77 8.68 3.15
C ASN A 58 14.53 9.45 3.59
N ARG A 59 13.88 9.00 4.66
CA ARG A 59 12.67 9.67 5.10
C ARG A 59 12.90 11.04 5.74
N VAL A 60 14.15 11.34 6.07
CA VAL A 60 14.48 12.64 6.66
C VAL A 60 15.19 13.49 5.61
N VAL A 61 14.64 14.66 5.32
CA VAL A 61 15.21 15.58 4.36
C VAL A 61 15.32 16.93 5.05
N ASP A 62 16.51 17.50 5.06
CA ASP A 62 16.81 18.79 5.69
C ASP A 62 16.36 18.82 7.15
N GLY A 63 16.60 17.71 7.85
CA GLY A 63 16.29 17.62 9.26
C GLY A 63 14.84 17.35 9.59
N LYS A 64 14.00 17.19 8.59
CA LYS A 64 12.58 16.91 8.81
C LYS A 64 12.17 15.64 8.14
N GLU A 65 11.33 14.88 8.81
CA GLU A 65 10.81 13.65 8.26
C GLU A 65 9.74 13.99 7.22
N ILE A 66 9.84 13.38 6.04
CA ILE A 66 8.82 13.61 5.01
C ILE A 66 7.53 12.97 5.41
N ASP A 67 6.42 13.56 5.00
CA ASP A 67 5.11 13.04 5.30
C ASP A 67 4.20 13.29 4.10
N ILE A 68 3.03 12.68 4.14
CA ILE A 68 2.03 12.86 3.09
C ILE A 68 1.19 14.09 3.44
N ASN A 69 0.38 14.52 2.49
CA ASN A 69 -0.56 15.60 2.75
C ASN A 69 -1.53 15.15 3.84
N GLU A 70 -1.79 16.01 4.78
CA GLU A 70 -2.59 15.67 5.94
C GLU A 70 -3.99 15.19 5.57
N GLU A 71 -4.53 15.70 4.50
CA GLU A 71 -5.84 15.31 4.03
C GLU A 71 -5.93 13.82 3.68
N LEU A 72 -4.82 13.23 3.31
CA LEU A 72 -4.83 11.81 2.95
C LEU A 72 -5.11 10.91 4.14
N TYR A 73 -4.75 11.38 5.34
CA TYR A 73 -5.04 10.58 6.53
C TYR A 73 -6.55 10.47 6.80
N SER A 74 -7.33 11.34 6.20
CA SER A 74 -8.78 11.35 6.38
C SER A 74 -9.54 10.90 5.15
N CYS A 75 -8.87 10.29 4.19
CA CYS A 75 -9.52 9.93 2.93
C CYS A 75 -10.43 8.71 3.02
N GLY A 76 -10.40 8.01 4.14
CA GLY A 76 -11.29 6.85 4.32
C GLY A 76 -10.76 5.54 3.76
N ILE A 77 -9.58 5.54 3.17
CA ILE A 77 -8.99 4.31 2.63
C ILE A 77 -8.08 3.71 3.70
N PRO A 78 -8.14 2.42 3.97
CA PRO A 78 -7.26 1.80 4.97
C PRO A 78 -5.79 2.07 4.65
N MET A 79 -5.01 2.38 5.67
CA MET A 79 -3.64 2.84 5.49
C MET A 79 -2.74 2.28 6.59
N ILE A 80 -1.54 1.87 6.21
CA ILE A 80 -0.52 1.46 7.18
C ILE A 80 0.78 2.14 6.81
N SER A 81 1.70 2.21 7.75
CA SER A 81 3.01 2.78 7.47
C SER A 81 4.12 1.79 7.81
N ILE A 82 5.21 1.87 7.07
CA ILE A 82 6.39 1.04 7.27
C ILE A 82 7.56 2.01 7.48
N ASP A 83 8.27 1.85 8.58
CA ASP A 83 9.45 2.64 8.90
C ASP A 83 9.19 4.15 8.80
N HIS A 84 8.07 4.58 9.36
CA HIS A 84 7.69 6.00 9.38
C HIS A 84 7.01 6.28 10.72
N PRO A 85 7.81 6.40 11.79
CA PRO A 85 7.28 6.46 13.15
C PRO A 85 6.39 7.65 13.46
N THR A 86 6.52 8.74 12.72
CA THR A 86 5.69 9.92 12.97
C THR A 86 4.38 9.91 12.20
N SER A 87 4.10 8.85 11.45
CA SER A 87 2.87 8.81 10.68
C SER A 87 1.66 8.80 11.60
N LYS A 88 0.52 9.21 11.08
CA LYS A 88 -0.72 9.21 11.85
C LYS A 88 -1.54 7.96 11.61
N CYS A 89 -0.96 6.95 11.00
CA CYS A 89 -1.65 5.69 10.78
C CYS A 89 -1.84 4.95 12.10
N ASP A 90 -2.94 4.23 12.21
CA ASP A 90 -3.19 3.42 13.39
C ASP A 90 -2.21 2.26 13.47
N LYS A 91 -1.83 1.70 12.35
CA LYS A 91 -0.89 0.60 12.32
C LYS A 91 0.42 1.05 11.72
N LYS A 92 1.48 0.93 12.50
CA LYS A 92 2.80 1.33 12.08
C LYS A 92 3.74 0.16 12.29
N TYR A 93 4.59 -0.08 11.31
CA TYR A 93 5.54 -1.19 11.35
C TYR A 93 6.95 -0.64 11.18
N ASP A 94 7.91 -1.28 11.83
CA ASP A 94 9.29 -0.80 11.80
C ASP A 94 10.08 -1.28 10.59
N ALA A 95 9.61 -2.31 9.95
CA ALA A 95 10.32 -2.91 8.82
C ALA A 95 9.35 -3.50 7.83
N LEU A 96 9.86 -4.02 6.74
CA LEU A 96 9.01 -4.63 5.72
C LEU A 96 8.12 -5.69 6.33
N LEU A 97 6.90 -5.74 5.85
CA LEU A 97 5.91 -6.66 6.36
C LEU A 97 6.18 -8.08 5.87
N ASP A 98 5.91 -9.04 6.70
CA ASP A 98 5.98 -10.42 6.24
C ASP A 98 4.71 -10.69 5.42
N GLU A 99 4.71 -11.83 4.76
CA GLU A 99 3.63 -12.16 3.84
C GLU A 99 2.28 -12.25 4.57
N ALA A 100 2.26 -12.83 5.74
CA ALA A 100 1.01 -12.99 6.48
C ALA A 100 0.40 -11.64 6.86
N THR A 101 1.22 -10.71 7.31
CA THR A 101 0.74 -9.39 7.70
C THR A 101 0.26 -8.61 6.46
N LEU A 102 0.98 -8.71 5.37
CA LEU A 102 0.62 -8.03 4.15
C LEU A 102 -0.69 -8.58 3.60
N LYS A 103 -0.87 -9.89 3.62
CA LYS A 103 -2.10 -10.51 3.18
C LYS A 103 -3.28 -10.05 4.02
N SER A 104 -3.10 -10.00 5.33
CA SER A 104 -4.16 -9.58 6.23
C SER A 104 -4.57 -8.14 5.92
N PHE A 105 -3.61 -7.26 5.71
CA PHE A 105 -3.94 -5.88 5.38
C PHE A 105 -4.70 -5.79 4.06
N ILE A 106 -4.19 -6.45 3.04
CA ILE A 106 -4.78 -6.34 1.70
C ILE A 106 -6.15 -6.96 1.61
N PHE A 107 -6.32 -8.16 2.15
CA PHE A 107 -7.57 -8.89 1.93
C PHE A 107 -8.57 -8.72 3.05
N ASP A 108 -8.13 -8.56 4.28
CA ASP A 108 -9.04 -8.43 5.41
C ASP A 108 -9.40 -6.98 5.70
N GLU A 109 -8.44 -6.08 5.63
CA GLU A 109 -8.71 -4.68 5.93
C GLU A 109 -9.09 -3.87 4.71
N CYS A 110 -8.36 -4.03 3.62
CA CYS A 110 -8.64 -3.29 2.39
C CYS A 110 -9.73 -3.96 1.56
N LYS A 111 -9.95 -5.24 1.78
CA LYS A 111 -10.93 -6.03 1.04
C LYS A 111 -10.69 -5.99 -0.46
N ALA A 112 -9.43 -6.00 -0.84
CA ALA A 112 -9.05 -5.99 -2.24
C ALA A 112 -9.28 -7.38 -2.83
N GLY A 113 -9.66 -7.43 -4.07
CA GLY A 113 -9.86 -8.67 -4.78
C GLY A 113 -8.58 -9.12 -5.47
N CYS A 114 -8.32 -10.41 -5.43
CA CYS A 114 -7.17 -10.98 -6.11
C CYS A 114 -7.52 -11.21 -7.57
N LEU A 115 -6.59 -10.90 -8.47
CA LEU A 115 -6.80 -11.15 -9.89
C LEU A 115 -7.03 -12.62 -10.19
N CYS A 116 -6.58 -13.49 -9.31
CA CYS A 116 -6.81 -14.90 -9.48
C CYS A 116 -8.28 -15.27 -9.43
N PHE A 117 -9.10 -14.42 -8.84
CA PHE A 117 -10.50 -14.70 -8.73
C PHE A 117 -11.24 -14.59 -10.04
N ASN A 118 -10.58 -14.18 -11.08
CA ASN A 118 -11.21 -14.12 -12.37
C ASN A 118 -11.58 -15.52 -12.83
N ASN A 119 -10.90 -16.51 -12.27
CA ASN A 119 -11.21 -17.88 -12.62
C ASN A 119 -12.01 -18.46 -11.49
N LYS A 120 -13.32 -18.45 -11.56
CA LYS A 120 -14.10 -18.88 -10.50
C LYS A 120 -13.98 -20.27 -10.10
N ASN A 121 -13.68 -21.14 -10.90
CA ASN A 121 -13.63 -22.51 -10.52
C ASN A 121 -12.41 -22.94 -9.77
N GLY A 122 -11.32 -22.40 -10.05
CA GLY A 122 -10.10 -22.83 -9.39
C GLY A 122 -9.47 -21.78 -8.57
N VAL A 123 -10.23 -20.82 -8.23
CA VAL A 123 -9.69 -19.66 -7.64
C VAL A 123 -8.89 -19.89 -6.42
N LYS A 124 -9.34 -20.73 -5.54
CA LYS A 124 -8.63 -20.89 -4.34
C LYS A 124 -7.35 -21.55 -4.49
N LYS A 125 -7.23 -22.44 -5.37
CA LYS A 125 -6.00 -23.07 -5.54
C LYS A 125 -5.02 -22.19 -6.12
N ASN A 126 -5.42 -21.37 -7.03
CA ASN A 126 -4.45 -20.55 -7.69
C ASN A 126 -3.83 -19.56 -6.81
N TRP A 127 -4.46 -19.23 -5.68
CA TRP A 127 -3.86 -18.25 -4.97
C TRP A 127 -3.20 -18.67 -3.76
N LYS A 128 -3.08 -19.78 -3.46
CA LYS A 128 -2.37 -20.06 -2.44
C LYS A 128 -1.05 -19.87 -2.73
N LEU A 129 -0.70 -19.90 -3.77
CA LEU A 129 0.62 -19.64 -4.08
C LEU A 129 1.57 -20.07 -3.11
#